data_2fee43bf40890f3a1c2c2fbe2f6c001e
#
_entry.id   2fee43bf40890f3a1c2c2fbe2f6c001e
#
_cell.length_a   1.000
_cell.length_b   1.000
_cell.length_c   1.000
_cell.angle_alpha   90.00
_cell.angle_beta   90.00
_cell.angle_gamma   90.00
#
_symmetry.space_group_name_H-M   'P 1'
#
loop_
_entity.id
_entity.type
_entity.pdbx_description
1 polymer ?
#
loop_
_entity_poly.entity_id
_entity_poly.type
_entity_poly.pdbx_seq_one_letter_code
_entity_poly.pdbx_strand_id
1 'polypeptide(L)'
;PNTLRFDVTPVNDAPVAVDDTAATAINTPVLSINVLGNDTDADLPADSLRVTGARLENPAQGSVTVNSDGTLRFTPGTNVSGPVRITYDIVDSQGASASATVTVNVGANSAPQGTDKTFTLAEDGSVTLSAGDFGFVDADAGQQLAAVRIDSVPAAGSLTLNGAVVQAGAVISAAQLGQLQFSPAANASGADYARVTFSVQDTAGAFDSTPNTLRFDVTPVNDAPVAVDDTAATA
;
A
#
# COMPACT_ATOMS: atom_id res chain seq x y z
N PRO A 1 62.29 42.38 -30.75
CA PRO A 1 61.53 42.30 -29.51
C PRO A 1 61.77 40.92 -28.88
N ASN A 2 62.20 40.90 -27.59
CA ASN A 2 62.34 39.64 -26.83
C ASN A 2 60.97 39.29 -26.24
N THR A 3 60.49 38.09 -26.47
CA THR A 3 59.20 37.59 -25.94
C THR A 3 59.51 36.75 -24.71
N LEU A 4 58.91 37.10 -23.59
CA LEU A 4 58.88 36.27 -22.37
C LEU A 4 57.70 35.31 -22.46
N ARG A 5 57.94 34.03 -22.30
CA ARG A 5 56.87 33.01 -22.31
C ARG A 5 56.78 32.42 -20.93
N PHE A 6 55.55 32.33 -20.42
CA PHE A 6 55.26 31.64 -19.14
C PHE A 6 54.45 30.39 -19.49
N ASP A 7 54.92 29.23 -19.09
CA ASP A 7 54.20 27.99 -19.13
C ASP A 7 53.57 27.76 -17.76
N VAL A 8 52.24 27.74 -17.72
CA VAL A 8 51.47 27.44 -16.49
C VAL A 8 51.02 25.97 -16.61
N THR A 9 51.50 25.16 -15.69
CA THR A 9 51.05 23.78 -15.56
C THR A 9 49.75 23.72 -14.79
N PRO A 10 48.70 23.10 -15.31
CA PRO A 10 47.46 22.90 -14.56
C PRO A 10 47.71 21.98 -13.36
N VAL A 11 47.04 22.28 -12.28
CA VAL A 11 46.97 21.45 -11.06
C VAL A 11 45.55 20.95 -10.95
N ASN A 12 45.37 19.67 -10.62
CA ASN A 12 44.07 19.10 -10.43
C ASN A 12 43.37 19.70 -9.21
N ASP A 13 42.16 20.20 -9.39
CA ASP A 13 41.23 20.60 -8.35
C ASP A 13 40.29 19.41 -8.02
N ALA A 14 39.78 19.38 -6.80
CA ALA A 14 38.77 18.34 -6.46
C ALA A 14 37.37 18.76 -6.90
N PRO A 15 36.51 17.81 -7.29
CA PRO A 15 35.15 18.13 -7.66
C PRO A 15 34.34 18.72 -6.52
N VAL A 16 33.30 19.46 -6.85
CA VAL A 16 32.33 20.02 -5.90
C VAL A 16 31.00 19.25 -6.10
N ALA A 17 30.70 18.36 -5.15
CA ALA A 17 29.43 17.65 -5.10
C ALA A 17 28.35 18.52 -4.41
N VAL A 18 27.16 18.58 -4.98
CA VAL A 18 26.04 19.41 -4.52
C VAL A 18 24.84 18.54 -4.21
N ASP A 19 24.20 18.78 -3.07
CA ASP A 19 23.02 18.01 -2.65
C ASP A 19 21.90 18.02 -3.68
N ASP A 20 21.22 16.86 -3.80
CA ASP A 20 20.13 16.62 -4.71
C ASP A 20 18.81 16.32 -4.01
N THR A 21 17.74 16.37 -4.78
CA THR A 21 16.41 15.92 -4.33
C THR A 21 15.73 15.05 -5.39
N ALA A 22 14.99 14.05 -4.92
CA ALA A 22 14.10 13.24 -5.73
C ALA A 22 12.80 12.96 -4.96
N ALA A 23 11.79 12.42 -5.63
CA ALA A 23 10.53 12.02 -5.00
C ALA A 23 9.99 10.73 -5.64
N THR A 24 9.27 9.96 -4.85
CA THR A 24 8.55 8.77 -5.30
C THR A 24 7.32 8.53 -4.43
N ALA A 25 6.39 7.69 -4.89
CA ALA A 25 5.31 7.17 -4.05
C ALA A 25 5.83 6.05 -3.13
N ILE A 26 5.07 5.72 -2.11
CA ILE A 26 5.34 4.57 -1.22
C ILE A 26 5.49 3.28 -2.07
N ASN A 27 6.41 2.41 -1.67
CA ASN A 27 6.70 1.14 -2.34
C ASN A 27 7.11 1.24 -3.83
N THR A 28 7.36 2.44 -4.36
CA THR A 28 7.68 2.66 -5.78
C THR A 28 9.17 2.99 -5.95
N PRO A 29 9.94 2.19 -6.70
CA PRO A 29 11.36 2.49 -6.96
C PRO A 29 11.56 3.72 -7.84
N VAL A 30 12.61 4.51 -7.56
CA VAL A 30 13.18 5.48 -8.50
C VAL A 30 14.29 4.79 -9.27
N LEU A 31 14.11 4.63 -10.57
CA LEU A 31 15.02 3.83 -11.39
C LEU A 31 16.30 4.57 -11.80
N SER A 32 16.25 5.91 -11.85
CA SER A 32 17.36 6.75 -12.29
C SER A 32 17.27 8.13 -11.58
N ILE A 33 18.24 8.42 -10.73
CA ILE A 33 18.46 9.73 -10.11
C ILE A 33 19.78 10.24 -10.65
N ASN A 34 19.75 11.31 -11.43
CA ASN A 34 20.95 11.94 -11.95
C ASN A 34 21.56 12.86 -10.88
N VAL A 35 22.53 12.35 -10.13
CA VAL A 35 23.21 13.08 -9.06
C VAL A 35 24.40 13.92 -9.55
N LEU A 36 24.88 13.70 -10.76
CA LEU A 36 25.97 14.48 -11.36
C LEU A 36 25.49 15.75 -12.07
N GLY A 37 24.17 15.98 -12.13
CA GLY A 37 23.60 17.05 -12.95
C GLY A 37 23.92 18.48 -12.47
N ASN A 38 24.22 18.67 -11.19
CA ASN A 38 24.54 19.92 -10.52
C ASN A 38 25.97 19.92 -9.92
N ASP A 39 26.67 18.80 -10.04
CA ASP A 39 28.07 18.69 -9.59
C ASP A 39 29.00 19.38 -10.60
N THR A 40 30.08 19.95 -10.10
CA THR A 40 31.02 20.72 -10.91
C THR A 40 32.49 20.36 -10.57
N ASP A 41 33.34 20.69 -11.51
CA ASP A 41 34.78 20.61 -11.34
C ASP A 41 35.43 21.80 -12.05
N ALA A 42 36.50 22.36 -11.47
CA ALA A 42 37.20 23.51 -12.06
C ALA A 42 37.92 23.12 -13.37
N ASP A 43 38.25 21.85 -13.54
CA ASP A 43 39.00 21.32 -14.69
C ASP A 43 38.09 20.84 -15.83
N LEU A 44 36.74 20.97 -15.70
CA LEU A 44 35.79 20.66 -16.79
C LEU A 44 35.96 21.61 -17.99
N PRO A 45 35.83 21.16 -19.24
CA PRO A 45 35.46 19.82 -19.70
C PRO A 45 36.63 18.87 -19.92
N ALA A 46 37.86 19.21 -19.55
CA ALA A 46 39.03 18.37 -19.71
C ALA A 46 39.02 17.16 -18.76
N ASP A 47 38.32 17.29 -17.65
CA ASP A 47 38.07 16.21 -16.69
C ASP A 47 36.67 15.61 -16.84
N SER A 48 36.41 14.51 -16.14
CA SER A 48 35.10 13.86 -16.12
C SER A 48 34.76 13.35 -14.71
N LEU A 49 33.52 13.56 -14.30
CA LEU A 49 33.01 13.11 -13.01
C LEU A 49 32.33 11.73 -13.15
N ARG A 50 32.51 10.88 -12.14
CA ARG A 50 31.80 9.61 -12.04
C ARG A 50 31.40 9.29 -10.61
N VAL A 51 30.24 8.66 -10.43
CA VAL A 51 29.81 8.13 -9.13
C VAL A 51 30.59 6.85 -8.82
N THR A 52 31.18 6.77 -7.64
CA THR A 52 31.95 5.61 -7.17
C THR A 52 31.21 4.75 -6.17
N GLY A 53 30.23 5.33 -5.47
CA GLY A 53 29.45 4.63 -4.48
C GLY A 53 28.23 5.42 -4.02
N ALA A 54 27.27 4.71 -3.44
CA ALA A 54 26.13 5.30 -2.77
C ALA A 54 25.71 4.42 -1.60
N ARG A 55 25.25 5.06 -0.52
CA ARG A 55 24.79 4.36 0.69
C ARG A 55 23.64 5.10 1.34
N LEU A 56 22.67 4.36 1.86
CA LEU A 56 21.63 4.91 2.72
C LEU A 56 22.22 5.31 4.07
N GLU A 57 21.81 6.46 4.61
CA GLU A 57 22.14 6.84 6.01
C GLU A 57 21.45 5.88 7.00
N ASN A 58 20.23 5.42 6.67
CA ASN A 58 19.52 4.39 7.41
C ASN A 58 19.20 3.17 6.49
N PRO A 59 19.94 2.06 6.62
CA PRO A 59 19.75 0.87 5.77
C PRO A 59 18.36 0.22 5.87
N ALA A 60 17.60 0.49 6.96
CA ALA A 60 16.24 -0.03 7.11
C ALA A 60 15.23 0.64 6.16
N GLN A 61 15.58 1.78 5.56
CA GLN A 61 14.68 2.53 4.68
C GLN A 61 14.64 2.03 3.23
N GLY A 62 15.45 1.03 2.86
CA GLY A 62 15.43 0.46 1.52
C GLY A 62 16.78 0.00 1.01
N SER A 63 16.99 0.15 -0.29
CA SER A 63 18.28 -0.17 -0.93
C SER A 63 18.62 0.86 -2.02
N VAL A 64 19.92 1.11 -2.22
CA VAL A 64 20.42 1.97 -3.27
C VAL A 64 21.52 1.24 -4.05
N THR A 65 21.57 1.46 -5.36
CA THR A 65 22.62 0.95 -6.25
C THR A 65 23.02 2.03 -7.25
N VAL A 66 24.28 2.00 -7.68
CA VAL A 66 24.77 2.84 -8.78
C VAL A 66 24.53 2.08 -10.09
N ASN A 67 23.84 2.72 -11.03
CA ASN A 67 23.61 2.19 -12.38
C ASN A 67 24.88 2.29 -13.23
N SER A 68 24.92 1.54 -14.35
CA SER A 68 26.04 1.58 -15.29
C SER A 68 26.24 2.93 -16.00
N ASP A 69 25.21 3.78 -16.01
CA ASP A 69 25.23 5.13 -16.57
C ASP A 69 25.62 6.22 -15.54
N GLY A 70 25.98 5.81 -14.31
CA GLY A 70 26.35 6.72 -13.21
C GLY A 70 25.17 7.30 -12.44
N THR A 71 23.93 7.02 -12.80
CA THR A 71 22.76 7.42 -12.01
C THR A 71 22.56 6.49 -10.82
N LEU A 72 21.77 6.92 -9.82
CA LEU A 72 21.39 6.07 -8.70
C LEU A 72 20.01 5.46 -8.92
N ARG A 73 19.86 4.18 -8.55
CA ARG A 73 18.57 3.53 -8.38
C ARG A 73 18.29 3.38 -6.89
N PHE A 74 17.15 3.89 -6.45
CA PHE A 74 16.67 3.72 -5.09
C PHE A 74 15.39 2.87 -5.06
N THR A 75 15.33 1.90 -4.16
CA THR A 75 14.13 1.10 -3.89
C THR A 75 13.75 1.29 -2.42
N PRO A 76 12.61 1.93 -2.12
CA PRO A 76 12.13 2.07 -0.74
C PRO A 76 11.91 0.70 -0.10
N GLY A 77 12.12 0.61 1.21
CA GLY A 77 11.64 -0.51 2.00
C GLY A 77 10.11 -0.55 2.03
N THR A 78 9.53 -1.72 2.34
CA THR A 78 8.08 -1.89 2.41
C THR A 78 7.47 -0.88 3.40
N ASN A 79 6.49 -0.12 2.93
CA ASN A 79 5.74 0.89 3.69
C ASN A 79 6.60 2.02 4.30
N VAL A 80 7.81 2.21 3.80
CA VAL A 80 8.63 3.38 4.14
C VAL A 80 8.03 4.61 3.49
N SER A 81 7.90 5.70 4.28
CA SER A 81 7.46 7.02 3.82
C SER A 81 8.30 8.13 4.49
N GLY A 82 8.21 9.34 3.94
CA GLY A 82 9.00 10.49 4.39
C GLY A 82 10.38 10.59 3.73
N PRO A 83 11.27 11.46 4.24
CA PRO A 83 12.57 11.71 3.65
C PRO A 83 13.53 10.54 3.90
N VAL A 84 14.13 10.05 2.82
CA VAL A 84 15.22 9.06 2.84
C VAL A 84 16.49 9.73 2.33
N ARG A 85 17.57 9.66 3.13
CA ARG A 85 18.85 10.28 2.81
C ARG A 85 19.83 9.23 2.30
N ILE A 86 20.46 9.54 1.16
CA ILE A 86 21.45 8.70 0.49
C ILE A 86 22.70 9.55 0.31
N THR A 87 23.82 9.16 0.91
CA THR A 87 25.13 9.77 0.61
C THR A 87 25.67 9.11 -0.65
N TYR A 88 26.21 9.91 -1.57
CA TYR A 88 26.94 9.42 -2.73
C TYR A 88 28.33 10.04 -2.81
N ASP A 89 29.25 9.30 -3.41
CA ASP A 89 30.63 9.67 -3.54
C ASP A 89 30.96 9.80 -5.04
N ILE A 90 31.61 10.89 -5.43
CA ILE A 90 32.09 11.15 -6.79
C ILE A 90 33.59 11.26 -6.83
N VAL A 91 34.16 11.03 -8.00
CA VAL A 91 35.58 11.18 -8.26
C VAL A 91 35.77 11.74 -9.67
N ASP A 92 36.79 12.58 -9.82
CA ASP A 92 37.28 13.06 -11.10
C ASP A 92 38.12 11.99 -11.83
N SER A 93 38.64 12.30 -13.01
CA SER A 93 39.48 11.39 -13.80
C SER A 93 40.88 11.23 -13.23
N GLN A 94 41.33 12.12 -12.34
CA GLN A 94 42.65 12.12 -11.73
C GLN A 94 42.64 11.54 -10.31
N GLY A 95 41.45 11.23 -9.74
CA GLY A 95 41.28 10.51 -8.50
C GLY A 95 40.97 11.37 -7.27
N ALA A 96 40.77 12.69 -7.42
CA ALA A 96 40.26 13.51 -6.33
C ALA A 96 38.74 13.28 -6.17
N SER A 97 38.26 13.38 -4.94
CA SER A 97 36.89 12.96 -4.61
C SER A 97 36.10 13.98 -3.81
N ALA A 98 34.78 13.94 -3.93
CA ALA A 98 33.83 14.67 -3.10
C ALA A 98 32.61 13.78 -2.78
N SER A 99 31.78 14.23 -1.83
CA SER A 99 30.55 13.52 -1.46
C SER A 99 29.44 14.52 -1.22
N ALA A 100 28.23 14.15 -1.58
CA ALA A 100 27.01 14.90 -1.26
C ALA A 100 25.85 13.96 -0.91
N THR A 101 24.69 14.53 -0.64
CA THR A 101 23.51 13.78 -0.23
C THR A 101 22.38 14.00 -1.23
N VAL A 102 21.72 12.93 -1.66
CA VAL A 102 20.41 13.03 -2.27
C VAL A 102 19.32 12.70 -1.26
N THR A 103 18.32 13.60 -1.12
CA THR A 103 17.15 13.37 -0.29
C THR A 103 15.99 12.91 -1.20
N VAL A 104 15.57 11.65 -1.03
CA VAL A 104 14.39 11.11 -1.72
C VAL A 104 13.18 11.25 -0.81
N ASN A 105 12.21 12.06 -1.21
CA ASN A 105 10.93 12.21 -0.51
C ASN A 105 9.98 11.10 -0.94
N VAL A 106 9.77 10.10 -0.09
CA VAL A 106 8.82 9.00 -0.31
C VAL A 106 7.45 9.43 0.21
N GLY A 107 6.43 9.37 -0.64
CA GLY A 107 5.06 9.76 -0.34
C GLY A 107 4.49 8.98 0.85
N ALA A 108 3.54 9.59 1.57
CA ALA A 108 2.80 8.93 2.63
C ALA A 108 1.83 7.88 2.04
N ASN A 109 1.46 6.88 2.86
CA ASN A 109 0.42 5.92 2.50
C ASN A 109 -0.94 6.61 2.41
N SER A 110 -1.67 6.33 1.33
CA SER A 110 -3.07 6.70 1.15
C SER A 110 -3.97 5.65 1.82
N ALA A 111 -5.16 6.03 2.25
CA ALA A 111 -6.13 5.06 2.73
C ALA A 111 -6.80 4.34 1.54
N PRO A 112 -7.09 3.03 1.66
CA PRO A 112 -7.80 2.27 0.64
C PRO A 112 -9.27 2.69 0.56
N GLN A 113 -9.97 2.20 -0.46
CA GLN A 113 -11.41 2.33 -0.62
C GLN A 113 -12.04 0.96 -0.81
N GLY A 114 -13.17 0.73 -0.15
CA GLY A 114 -14.05 -0.40 -0.37
C GLY A 114 -15.17 -0.05 -1.36
N THR A 115 -16.08 -1.01 -1.58
CA THR A 115 -17.27 -0.80 -2.44
C THR A 115 -18.48 -1.51 -1.85
N ASP A 116 -19.62 -0.85 -1.88
CA ASP A 116 -20.91 -1.43 -1.49
C ASP A 116 -21.26 -2.65 -2.34
N LYS A 117 -21.86 -3.67 -1.71
CA LYS A 117 -22.32 -4.86 -2.42
C LYS A 117 -23.65 -5.36 -1.89
N THR A 118 -24.49 -5.85 -2.81
CA THR A 118 -25.77 -6.51 -2.48
C THR A 118 -25.66 -8.00 -2.78
N PHE A 119 -26.11 -8.82 -1.84
CA PHE A 119 -26.31 -10.26 -1.98
C PHE A 119 -27.79 -10.58 -2.00
N THR A 120 -28.17 -11.55 -2.83
CA THR A 120 -29.53 -12.14 -2.84
C THR A 120 -29.39 -13.62 -2.51
N LEU A 121 -30.12 -14.08 -1.49
CA LEU A 121 -30.10 -15.48 -1.06
C LEU A 121 -31.51 -15.91 -0.62
N ALA A 122 -31.75 -17.22 -0.55
CA ALA A 122 -33.00 -17.79 -0.01
C ALA A 122 -32.98 -17.70 1.54
N GLU A 123 -34.17 -17.67 2.18
CA GLU A 123 -34.33 -17.53 3.63
C GLU A 123 -33.65 -18.64 4.44
N ASP A 124 -33.61 -19.86 3.98
CA ASP A 124 -32.93 -20.97 4.66
C ASP A 124 -31.51 -21.20 4.14
N GLY A 125 -31.03 -20.26 3.32
CA GLY A 125 -29.69 -20.31 2.75
C GLY A 125 -28.65 -19.57 3.60
N SER A 126 -27.42 -19.61 3.12
CA SER A 126 -26.34 -18.80 3.67
C SER A 126 -25.44 -18.33 2.54
N VAL A 127 -24.71 -17.26 2.77
CA VAL A 127 -23.67 -16.78 1.84
C VAL A 127 -22.33 -16.66 2.57
N THR A 128 -21.32 -17.30 1.98
CA THR A 128 -19.92 -17.14 2.42
C THR A 128 -19.29 -16.02 1.65
N LEU A 129 -18.66 -15.09 2.36
CA LEU A 129 -18.01 -13.92 1.79
C LEU A 129 -16.59 -14.25 1.36
N SER A 130 -16.08 -13.49 0.41
CA SER A 130 -14.71 -13.59 -0.10
C SER A 130 -14.05 -12.21 -0.11
N ALA A 131 -12.74 -12.16 -0.24
CA ALA A 131 -12.00 -10.90 -0.34
C ALA A 131 -12.50 -9.98 -1.47
N GLY A 132 -12.93 -10.57 -2.60
CA GLY A 132 -13.48 -9.82 -3.74
C GLY A 132 -14.82 -9.15 -3.49
N ASP A 133 -15.53 -9.53 -2.40
CA ASP A 133 -16.84 -8.95 -2.08
C ASP A 133 -16.76 -7.58 -1.43
N PHE A 134 -15.57 -7.20 -0.98
CA PHE A 134 -15.32 -5.93 -0.29
C PHE A 134 -14.82 -4.82 -1.22
N GLY A 135 -14.53 -5.14 -2.50
CA GLY A 135 -14.24 -4.18 -3.57
C GLY A 135 -13.02 -3.30 -3.29
N PHE A 136 -11.97 -3.88 -2.66
CA PHE A 136 -10.74 -3.16 -2.31
C PHE A 136 -10.07 -2.53 -3.52
N VAL A 137 -9.77 -1.24 -3.43
CA VAL A 137 -8.90 -0.47 -4.34
C VAL A 137 -8.00 0.45 -3.52
N ASP A 138 -6.78 0.64 -4.01
CA ASP A 138 -5.81 1.53 -3.38
C ASP A 138 -5.05 2.32 -4.46
N ALA A 139 -4.72 3.58 -4.15
CA ALA A 139 -3.96 4.45 -5.04
C ALA A 139 -2.45 4.14 -4.99
N ASP A 140 -1.99 3.50 -3.91
CA ASP A 140 -0.57 3.22 -3.70
C ASP A 140 -0.16 1.89 -4.34
N ALA A 141 0.94 1.90 -5.09
CA ALA A 141 1.42 0.73 -5.80
C ALA A 141 1.75 -0.42 -4.85
N GLY A 142 1.27 -1.63 -5.19
CA GLY A 142 1.58 -2.86 -4.46
C GLY A 142 0.80 -3.06 -3.17
N GLN A 143 -0.11 -2.14 -2.80
CA GLN A 143 -1.01 -2.33 -1.67
C GLN A 143 -2.07 -3.40 -1.98
N GLN A 144 -2.43 -4.18 -0.98
CA GLN A 144 -3.40 -5.27 -1.06
C GLN A 144 -4.34 -5.23 0.14
N LEU A 145 -5.48 -5.89 0.02
CA LEU A 145 -6.38 -6.09 1.16
C LEU A 145 -5.68 -6.91 2.24
N ALA A 146 -5.40 -6.31 3.38
CA ALA A 146 -4.83 -6.98 4.55
C ALA A 146 -5.93 -7.53 5.46
N ALA A 147 -6.98 -6.75 5.70
CA ALA A 147 -8.09 -7.11 6.57
C ALA A 147 -9.36 -6.31 6.24
N VAL A 148 -10.46 -6.71 6.85
CA VAL A 148 -11.73 -5.99 6.89
C VAL A 148 -12.15 -5.81 8.33
N ARG A 149 -12.46 -4.58 8.74
CA ARG A 149 -13.10 -4.30 10.01
C ARG A 149 -14.62 -4.28 9.79
N ILE A 150 -15.35 -5.02 10.63
CA ILE A 150 -16.82 -5.00 10.66
C ILE A 150 -17.23 -3.85 11.56
N ASP A 151 -17.70 -2.74 10.97
CA ASP A 151 -18.08 -1.52 11.71
C ASP A 151 -19.45 -1.65 12.36
N SER A 152 -20.39 -2.36 11.70
CA SER A 152 -21.68 -2.76 12.30
C SER A 152 -22.05 -4.20 11.91
N VAL A 153 -22.70 -4.91 12.83
CA VAL A 153 -23.24 -6.24 12.59
C VAL A 153 -24.70 -6.16 12.11
N PRO A 154 -25.24 -7.21 11.47
CA PRO A 154 -26.62 -7.19 10.95
C PRO A 154 -27.62 -7.13 12.11
N ALA A 155 -28.72 -6.36 11.92
CA ALA A 155 -29.81 -6.28 12.88
C ALA A 155 -30.72 -7.53 12.86
N ALA A 156 -30.71 -8.28 11.74
CA ALA A 156 -31.46 -9.51 11.55
C ALA A 156 -30.54 -10.57 10.91
N GLY A 157 -30.76 -11.84 11.24
CA GLY A 157 -29.85 -12.92 10.87
C GLY A 157 -28.57 -12.91 11.69
N SER A 158 -27.52 -13.57 11.21
CA SER A 158 -26.24 -13.70 11.90
C SER A 158 -25.07 -13.61 10.94
N LEU A 159 -24.01 -12.90 11.34
CA LEU A 159 -22.70 -12.89 10.70
C LEU A 159 -21.75 -13.71 11.58
N THR A 160 -21.16 -14.76 11.03
CA THR A 160 -20.27 -15.68 11.77
C THR A 160 -18.93 -15.84 11.08
N LEU A 161 -17.87 -16.00 11.86
CA LEU A 161 -16.54 -16.38 11.41
C LEU A 161 -16.20 -17.75 11.99
N ASN A 162 -16.03 -18.77 11.17
CA ASN A 162 -15.85 -20.17 11.64
C ASN A 162 -16.96 -20.64 12.61
N GLY A 163 -18.22 -20.20 12.41
CA GLY A 163 -19.34 -20.51 13.27
C GLY A 163 -19.47 -19.66 14.55
N ALA A 164 -18.47 -18.84 14.88
CA ALA A 164 -18.55 -17.90 16.01
C ALA A 164 -19.15 -16.57 15.56
N VAL A 165 -20.10 -16.00 16.33
CA VAL A 165 -20.75 -14.72 16.01
C VAL A 165 -19.73 -13.60 16.01
N VAL A 166 -19.71 -12.81 14.93
CA VAL A 166 -18.85 -11.63 14.79
C VAL A 166 -19.45 -10.44 15.56
N GLN A 167 -18.59 -9.70 16.21
CA GLN A 167 -18.97 -8.47 16.91
C GLN A 167 -18.56 -7.23 16.10
N ALA A 168 -19.26 -6.11 16.32
CA ALA A 168 -18.84 -4.82 15.76
C ALA A 168 -17.44 -4.45 16.28
N GLY A 169 -16.61 -3.89 15.39
CA GLY A 169 -15.21 -3.59 15.64
C GLY A 169 -14.25 -4.77 15.36
N ALA A 170 -14.75 -5.97 15.07
CA ALA A 170 -13.89 -7.12 14.73
C ALA A 170 -13.09 -6.85 13.45
N VAL A 171 -11.78 -7.11 13.50
CA VAL A 171 -10.89 -7.03 12.35
C VAL A 171 -10.60 -8.45 11.88
N ILE A 172 -10.97 -8.76 10.64
CA ILE A 172 -10.88 -10.10 10.03
C ILE A 172 -9.82 -10.04 8.94
N SER A 173 -8.76 -10.83 9.06
CA SER A 173 -7.70 -10.87 8.04
C SER A 173 -8.22 -11.34 6.68
N ALA A 174 -7.61 -10.88 5.60
CA ALA A 174 -7.98 -11.27 4.23
C ALA A 174 -7.99 -12.80 4.04
N ALA A 175 -7.07 -13.51 4.70
CA ALA A 175 -7.00 -14.98 4.66
C ALA A 175 -8.20 -15.68 5.32
N GLN A 176 -8.91 -15.00 6.24
CA GLN A 176 -10.05 -15.55 6.97
C GLN A 176 -11.40 -15.20 6.33
N LEU A 177 -11.45 -14.26 5.38
CA LEU A 177 -12.71 -13.80 4.77
C LEU A 177 -13.51 -14.94 4.12
N GLY A 178 -12.84 -15.95 3.56
CA GLY A 178 -13.49 -17.15 3.03
C GLY A 178 -14.20 -18.02 4.07
N GLN A 179 -14.13 -17.67 5.35
CA GLN A 179 -14.80 -18.35 6.48
C GLN A 179 -15.87 -17.46 7.14
N LEU A 180 -16.04 -16.24 6.60
CA LEU A 180 -17.06 -15.29 7.04
C LEU A 180 -18.37 -15.60 6.34
N GLN A 181 -19.42 -15.89 7.09
CA GLN A 181 -20.71 -16.34 6.58
C GLN A 181 -21.86 -15.50 7.16
N PHE A 182 -22.77 -15.09 6.30
CA PHE A 182 -24.06 -14.55 6.70
C PHE A 182 -25.16 -15.59 6.52
N SER A 183 -26.05 -15.72 7.50
CA SER A 183 -27.26 -16.55 7.48
C SER A 183 -28.45 -15.75 7.98
N PRO A 184 -29.59 -15.73 7.25
CA PRO A 184 -30.84 -15.18 7.74
C PRO A 184 -31.34 -15.94 8.98
N ALA A 185 -32.29 -15.39 9.71
CA ALA A 185 -33.09 -16.17 10.66
C ALA A 185 -34.00 -17.14 9.88
N ALA A 186 -34.29 -18.30 10.45
CA ALA A 186 -35.18 -19.29 9.83
C ALA A 186 -36.53 -18.69 9.47
N ASN A 187 -37.06 -18.98 8.28
CA ASN A 187 -38.34 -18.52 7.74
C ASN A 187 -38.46 -16.98 7.69
N ALA A 188 -37.36 -16.27 7.58
CA ALA A 188 -37.37 -14.80 7.57
C ALA A 188 -36.81 -14.25 6.24
N SER A 189 -37.64 -13.54 5.50
CA SER A 189 -37.33 -12.99 4.18
C SER A 189 -37.65 -11.51 4.08
N GLY A 190 -37.15 -10.85 3.08
CA GLY A 190 -37.40 -9.44 2.78
C GLY A 190 -36.32 -8.81 1.90
N ALA A 191 -36.72 -7.79 1.15
CA ALA A 191 -35.77 -6.89 0.51
C ALA A 191 -35.09 -6.04 1.58
N ASP A 192 -33.78 -5.81 1.43
CA ASP A 192 -32.98 -5.09 2.41
C ASP A 192 -33.10 -5.68 3.83
N TYR A 193 -33.12 -7.01 3.90
CA TYR A 193 -33.32 -7.77 5.12
C TYR A 193 -32.29 -7.48 6.19
N ALA A 194 -31.03 -7.34 5.79
CA ALA A 194 -29.92 -7.05 6.68
C ALA A 194 -28.84 -6.20 6.01
N ARG A 195 -28.12 -5.45 6.85
CA ARG A 195 -26.96 -4.67 6.43
C ARG A 195 -25.80 -4.89 7.38
N VAL A 196 -24.59 -4.87 6.85
CA VAL A 196 -23.31 -4.88 7.56
C VAL A 196 -22.49 -3.74 7.01
N THR A 197 -22.00 -2.84 7.86
CA THR A 197 -21.03 -1.83 7.43
C THR A 197 -19.62 -2.30 7.74
N PHE A 198 -18.68 -1.95 6.87
CA PHE A 198 -17.29 -2.41 6.95
C PHE A 198 -16.33 -1.36 6.42
N SER A 199 -15.07 -1.45 6.87
CA SER A 199 -13.93 -0.70 6.34
C SER A 199 -12.83 -1.66 5.94
N VAL A 200 -12.33 -1.56 4.72
CA VAL A 200 -11.17 -2.34 4.23
C VAL A 200 -9.88 -1.77 4.80
N GLN A 201 -8.87 -2.61 5.01
CA GLN A 201 -7.52 -2.24 5.46
C GLN A 201 -6.49 -2.64 4.42
N ASP A 202 -5.54 -1.74 4.12
CA ASP A 202 -4.40 -2.00 3.27
C ASP A 202 -3.26 -2.73 4.02
N THR A 203 -2.22 -3.12 3.28
CA THR A 203 -1.03 -3.77 3.85
C THR A 203 -0.10 -2.81 4.60
N ALA A 204 -0.31 -1.50 4.50
CA ALA A 204 0.37 -0.48 5.30
C ALA A 204 -0.35 -0.17 6.62
N GLY A 205 -1.57 -0.72 6.81
CA GLY A 205 -2.35 -0.63 8.04
C GLY A 205 -3.39 0.48 8.08
N ALA A 206 -3.57 1.26 6.99
CA ALA A 206 -4.62 2.26 6.93
C ALA A 206 -5.98 1.62 6.63
N PHE A 207 -7.03 2.15 7.25
CA PHE A 207 -8.42 1.77 6.98
C PHE A 207 -9.09 2.77 6.05
N ASP A 208 -10.03 2.28 5.23
CA ASP A 208 -10.99 3.13 4.53
C ASP A 208 -11.65 4.10 5.52
N SER A 209 -11.62 5.39 5.19
CA SER A 209 -12.19 6.45 6.01
C SER A 209 -13.71 6.58 5.88
N THR A 210 -14.29 5.94 4.85
CA THR A 210 -15.72 5.96 4.55
C THR A 210 -16.24 4.53 4.54
N PRO A 211 -16.91 4.07 5.63
CA PRO A 211 -17.42 2.70 5.68
C PRO A 211 -18.37 2.37 4.53
N ASN A 212 -18.23 1.17 4.00
CA ASN A 212 -19.06 0.62 2.93
C ASN A 212 -20.12 -0.34 3.51
N THR A 213 -21.10 -0.72 2.68
CA THR A 213 -22.22 -1.54 3.11
C THR A 213 -22.33 -2.84 2.31
N LEU A 214 -22.40 -3.97 3.01
CA LEU A 214 -22.95 -5.20 2.46
C LEU A 214 -24.43 -5.23 2.78
N ARG A 215 -25.26 -5.37 1.76
CA ARG A 215 -26.70 -5.49 1.85
C ARG A 215 -27.12 -6.92 1.52
N PHE A 216 -28.07 -7.47 2.27
CA PHE A 216 -28.62 -8.80 2.05
C PHE A 216 -30.11 -8.71 1.76
N ASP A 217 -30.50 -9.12 0.57
CA ASP A 217 -31.89 -9.32 0.14
C ASP A 217 -32.20 -10.81 0.27
N VAL A 218 -33.22 -11.17 1.05
CA VAL A 218 -33.58 -12.55 1.34
C VAL A 218 -34.91 -12.86 0.66
N THR A 219 -34.90 -13.85 -0.22
CA THR A 219 -36.11 -14.29 -0.94
C THR A 219 -36.85 -15.40 -0.18
N PRO A 220 -38.18 -15.34 -0.13
CA PRO A 220 -38.96 -16.41 0.52
C PRO A 220 -38.86 -17.73 -0.23
N VAL A 221 -38.94 -18.83 0.50
CA VAL A 221 -39.05 -20.19 0.02
C VAL A 221 -40.34 -20.77 0.58
N ASN A 222 -41.06 -21.60 -0.19
CA ASN A 222 -42.28 -22.22 0.29
C ASN A 222 -41.98 -23.37 1.24
N ASP A 223 -42.44 -23.26 2.48
CA ASP A 223 -42.31 -24.30 3.49
C ASP A 223 -43.52 -25.25 3.48
N ALA A 224 -43.30 -26.50 3.89
CA ALA A 224 -44.37 -27.43 4.10
C ALA A 224 -45.21 -27.04 5.33
N PRO A 225 -46.51 -27.15 5.31
CA PRO A 225 -47.36 -26.87 6.47
C PRO A 225 -47.05 -27.87 7.60
N VAL A 226 -46.97 -27.29 8.84
CA VAL A 226 -46.82 -28.11 10.04
C VAL A 226 -48.19 -28.35 10.64
N ALA A 227 -48.65 -29.62 10.61
CA ALA A 227 -49.87 -30.01 11.32
C ALA A 227 -49.62 -30.10 12.81
N VAL A 228 -50.49 -29.48 13.61
CA VAL A 228 -50.49 -29.58 15.10
C VAL A 228 -51.68 -30.41 15.51
N ASP A 229 -51.44 -31.39 16.37
CA ASP A 229 -52.53 -32.27 16.92
C ASP A 229 -53.45 -31.45 17.81
N ASP A 230 -54.76 -31.57 17.55
CA ASP A 230 -55.83 -30.99 18.38
C ASP A 230 -56.32 -32.03 19.40
N THR A 231 -56.59 -31.57 20.63
CA THR A 231 -57.24 -32.39 21.66
C THR A 231 -58.69 -31.95 21.81
N ALA A 232 -59.66 -32.84 21.60
CA ALA A 232 -61.05 -32.59 21.92
C ALA A 232 -61.41 -33.28 23.27
N ALA A 233 -61.90 -32.50 24.22
CA ALA A 233 -62.50 -33.06 25.43
C ALA A 233 -64.02 -33.25 25.17
N THR A 234 -64.52 -34.47 25.33
CA THR A 234 -65.95 -34.74 25.38
C THR A 234 -66.44 -34.54 26.80
N ALA A 235 -67.51 -33.77 26.95
CA ALA A 235 -68.21 -33.57 28.21
C ALA A 235 -69.00 -34.82 28.64
#